data_99863e177db65963c7804d39d520c305
#
_entry.id   99863e177db65963c7804d39d520c305
#
_cell.length_a   1.000
_cell.length_b   1.000
_cell.length_c   1.000
_cell.angle_alpha   90.00
_cell.angle_beta   90.00
_cell.angle_gamma   90.00
#
_symmetry.space_group_name_H-M   'P 1'
#
loop_
_entity.id
_entity.type
_entity.pdbx_description
1 polymer ?
#
loop_
_entity_poly.entity_id
_entity_poly.type
_entity_poly.pdbx_seq_one_letter_code
_entity_poly.pdbx_strand_id
1 'polypeptide(L)'
;MNDIHSARDLKVKQIKELQKDNKAERDSALAKETRNTEIALNKLHRKYIAKLSARLTAEQVDLVKNGMTYNVLPITYKAYQEEILTLTADQKKQILTWLTEAREHAMDAESSDKKHAWFGKYKGRINNYLSAAGYDLKKEGIAWEQRRKAKAQGN
;
A
#
# COMPACT_ATOMS: atom_id res chain seq x y z
N MET A 1 -1.56 1.84 17.35
CA MET A 1 -0.67 1.18 16.36
C MET A 1 0.77 1.20 16.79
N ASN A 2 1.36 2.34 17.14
CA ASN A 2 2.76 2.44 17.56
C ASN A 2 3.11 1.47 18.71
N ASP A 3 2.25 1.32 19.72
CA ASP A 3 2.48 0.40 20.84
C ASP A 3 2.57 -1.07 20.42
N ILE A 4 1.79 -1.47 19.39
CA ILE A 4 1.83 -2.83 18.85
C ILE A 4 3.15 -3.07 18.12
N HIS A 5 3.61 -2.12 17.33
CA HIS A 5 4.89 -2.20 16.62
C HIS A 5 6.07 -2.20 17.60
N SER A 6 6.06 -1.33 18.59
CA SER A 6 7.10 -1.30 19.63
C SER A 6 7.17 -2.60 20.42
N ALA A 7 6.02 -3.16 20.81
CA ALA A 7 5.97 -4.45 21.50
C ALA A 7 6.52 -5.60 20.63
N ARG A 8 6.17 -5.61 19.33
CA ARG A 8 6.76 -6.56 18.36
C ARG A 8 8.27 -6.44 18.29
N ASP A 9 8.80 -5.24 18.15
CA ASP A 9 10.24 -5.00 17.99
C ASP A 9 11.04 -5.49 19.19
N LEU A 10 10.52 -5.27 20.41
CA LEU A 10 11.11 -5.82 21.63
C LEU A 10 11.13 -7.35 21.62
N LYS A 11 10.02 -8.00 21.26
CA LYS A 11 9.96 -9.46 21.18
C LYS A 11 10.86 -10.03 20.08
N VAL A 12 10.91 -9.39 18.91
CA VAL A 12 11.81 -9.79 17.80
C VAL A 12 13.27 -9.73 18.27
N LYS A 13 13.65 -8.70 19.02
CA LYS A 13 15.00 -8.58 19.60
C LYS A 13 15.27 -9.73 20.57
N GLN A 14 14.34 -10.00 21.49
CA GLN A 14 14.46 -11.10 22.46
C GLN A 14 14.59 -12.47 21.78
N ILE A 15 13.75 -12.75 20.77
CA ILE A 15 13.82 -14.02 20.01
C ILE A 15 15.18 -14.18 19.34
N LYS A 16 15.72 -13.12 18.74
CA LYS A 16 17.04 -13.14 18.09
C LYS A 16 18.18 -13.37 19.07
N GLU A 17 18.07 -12.84 20.29
CA GLU A 17 19.08 -13.02 21.34
C GLU A 17 19.05 -14.42 21.95
N LEU A 18 17.84 -14.92 22.29
CA LEU A 18 17.66 -16.21 22.96
C LEU A 18 17.90 -17.42 22.06
N GLN A 19 17.69 -17.28 20.75
CA GLN A 19 17.76 -18.38 19.79
C GLN A 19 18.84 -18.15 18.72
N LYS A 20 20.00 -17.63 19.14
CA LYS A 20 21.14 -17.35 18.23
C LYS A 20 21.61 -18.59 17.49
N ASP A 21 21.66 -19.72 18.17
CA ASP A 21 22.29 -20.95 17.68
C ASP A 21 21.30 -21.91 16.99
N ASN A 22 19.99 -21.66 17.07
CA ASN A 22 18.96 -22.48 16.43
C ASN A 22 18.15 -21.66 15.40
N LYS A 23 18.58 -21.69 14.15
CA LYS A 23 17.95 -20.94 13.06
C LYS A 23 16.48 -21.35 12.84
N ALA A 24 16.17 -22.65 12.89
CA ALA A 24 14.81 -23.16 12.61
C ALA A 24 13.82 -22.69 13.68
N GLU A 25 14.18 -22.77 14.96
CA GLU A 25 13.35 -22.29 16.06
C GLU A 25 13.17 -20.78 16.02
N ARG A 26 14.25 -20.05 15.74
CA ARG A 26 14.19 -18.59 15.58
C ARG A 26 13.23 -18.18 14.46
N ASP A 27 13.35 -18.78 13.28
CA ASP A 27 12.53 -18.44 12.13
C ASP A 27 11.04 -18.78 12.42
N SER A 28 10.76 -19.90 13.09
CA SER A 28 9.42 -20.28 13.53
C SER A 28 8.84 -19.28 14.55
N ALA A 29 9.63 -18.87 15.55
CA ALA A 29 9.22 -17.90 16.56
C ALA A 29 8.96 -16.51 15.95
N LEU A 30 9.80 -16.07 15.03
CA LEU A 30 9.62 -14.81 14.30
C LEU A 30 8.36 -14.83 13.43
N ALA A 31 8.08 -15.93 12.73
CA ALA A 31 6.87 -16.12 11.95
C ALA A 31 5.60 -16.09 12.83
N LYS A 32 5.66 -16.71 14.03
CA LYS A 32 4.56 -16.65 15.00
C LYS A 32 4.30 -15.23 15.50
N GLU A 33 5.36 -14.48 15.84
CA GLU A 33 5.23 -13.09 16.31
C GLU A 33 4.71 -12.17 15.21
N THR A 34 5.14 -12.37 13.95
CA THR A 34 4.59 -11.65 12.80
C THR A 34 3.07 -11.86 12.69
N ARG A 35 2.61 -13.12 12.74
CA ARG A 35 1.16 -13.43 12.70
C ARG A 35 0.39 -12.82 13.86
N ASN A 36 0.92 -12.87 15.08
CA ASN A 36 0.29 -12.27 16.25
C ASN A 36 0.14 -10.75 16.09
N THR A 37 1.18 -10.09 15.58
CA THR A 37 1.17 -8.66 15.28
C THR A 37 0.12 -8.32 14.22
N GLU A 38 0.06 -9.08 13.13
CA GLU A 38 -0.95 -8.87 12.08
C GLU A 38 -2.37 -9.02 12.61
N ILE A 39 -2.65 -10.02 13.45
CA ILE A 39 -3.96 -10.20 14.10
C ILE A 39 -4.31 -9.00 14.97
N ALA A 40 -3.37 -8.51 15.78
CA ALA A 40 -3.58 -7.37 16.65
C ALA A 40 -3.83 -6.07 15.86
N LEU A 41 -3.05 -5.83 14.81
CA LEU A 41 -3.22 -4.69 13.91
C LEU A 41 -4.57 -4.74 13.19
N ASN A 42 -4.95 -5.88 12.62
CA ASN A 42 -6.24 -6.07 11.96
C ASN A 42 -7.44 -5.84 12.89
N LYS A 43 -7.34 -6.25 14.16
CA LYS A 43 -8.36 -5.98 15.17
C LYS A 43 -8.49 -4.49 15.46
N LEU A 44 -7.36 -3.80 15.63
CA LEU A 44 -7.33 -2.36 15.88
C LEU A 44 -7.82 -1.58 14.66
N HIS A 45 -7.39 -1.95 13.46
CA HIS A 45 -7.84 -1.37 12.20
C HIS A 45 -9.37 -1.43 12.06
N ARG A 46 -9.95 -2.62 12.19
CA ARG A 46 -11.41 -2.78 12.12
C ARG A 46 -12.15 -1.92 13.15
N LYS A 47 -11.65 -1.87 14.40
CA LYS A 47 -12.23 -1.04 15.44
C LYS A 47 -12.15 0.46 15.10
N TYR A 48 -11.03 0.89 14.53
CA TYR A 48 -10.84 2.28 14.10
C TYR A 48 -11.80 2.65 12.97
N ILE A 49 -11.87 1.83 11.91
CA ILE A 49 -12.79 2.07 10.79
C ILE A 49 -14.25 2.08 11.26
N ALA A 50 -14.67 1.15 12.11
CA ALA A 50 -16.02 1.12 12.65
C ALA A 50 -16.38 2.41 13.41
N LYS A 51 -15.44 2.97 14.20
CA LYS A 51 -15.63 4.25 14.88
C LYS A 51 -15.76 5.42 13.93
N LEU A 52 -14.98 5.47 12.85
CA LEU A 52 -15.11 6.50 11.81
C LEU A 52 -16.46 6.38 11.10
N SER A 53 -16.81 5.20 10.62
CA SER A 53 -18.06 4.95 9.87
C SER A 53 -19.33 5.17 10.69
N ALA A 54 -19.23 5.17 12.03
CA ALA A 54 -20.35 5.53 12.90
C ALA A 54 -20.65 7.03 12.93
N ARG A 55 -19.76 7.88 12.41
CA ARG A 55 -19.85 9.34 12.50
C ARG A 55 -19.62 10.08 11.18
N LEU A 56 -19.08 9.40 10.17
CA LEU A 56 -18.67 9.96 8.90
C LEU A 56 -19.33 9.20 7.75
N THR A 57 -19.54 9.88 6.63
CA THR A 57 -19.96 9.23 5.39
C THR A 57 -18.83 8.36 4.83
N ALA A 58 -19.14 7.48 3.88
CA ALA A 58 -18.13 6.62 3.22
C ALA A 58 -17.04 7.46 2.54
N GLU A 59 -17.43 8.56 1.89
CA GLU A 59 -16.49 9.48 1.22
C GLU A 59 -15.57 10.17 2.23
N GLN A 60 -16.10 10.58 3.39
CA GLN A 60 -15.31 11.19 4.45
C GLN A 60 -14.34 10.18 5.07
N VAL A 61 -14.76 8.94 5.26
CA VAL A 61 -13.88 7.86 5.72
C VAL A 61 -12.75 7.63 4.71
N ASP A 62 -13.02 7.62 3.41
CA ASP A 62 -12.01 7.50 2.37
C ASP A 62 -11.02 8.68 2.35
N LEU A 63 -11.49 9.90 2.57
CA LEU A 63 -10.62 11.07 2.72
C LEU A 63 -9.67 10.91 3.92
N VAL A 64 -10.17 10.45 5.07
CA VAL A 64 -9.32 10.17 6.24
C VAL A 64 -8.26 9.11 5.92
N LYS A 65 -8.67 7.98 5.31
CA LYS A 65 -7.74 6.92 4.90
C LYS A 65 -6.66 7.42 3.93
N ASN A 66 -7.06 8.22 2.95
CA ASN A 66 -6.15 8.83 1.99
C ASN A 66 -5.16 9.78 2.68
N GLY A 67 -5.64 10.64 3.59
CA GLY A 67 -4.80 11.53 4.38
C GLY A 67 -3.77 10.78 5.23
N MET A 68 -4.16 9.66 5.86
CA MET A 68 -3.26 8.80 6.66
C MET A 68 -2.17 8.13 5.81
N THR A 69 -2.33 8.09 4.51
CA THR A 69 -1.44 7.42 3.54
C THR A 69 -0.92 8.37 2.46
N TYR A 70 -0.81 9.67 2.79
CA TYR A 70 -0.22 10.72 1.93
C TYR A 70 -0.92 10.91 0.58
N ASN A 71 -2.19 10.54 0.47
CA ASN A 71 -2.97 10.56 -0.78
C ASN A 71 -2.34 9.73 -1.93
N VAL A 72 -1.53 8.74 -1.61
CA VAL A 72 -0.83 7.95 -2.63
C VAL A 72 -1.82 7.22 -3.55
N LEU A 73 -2.95 6.68 -3.02
CA LEU A 73 -3.94 6.01 -3.84
C LEU A 73 -4.50 6.92 -4.94
N PRO A 74 -5.16 8.06 -4.65
CA PRO A 74 -5.77 8.89 -5.69
C PRO A 74 -4.74 9.45 -6.66
N ILE A 75 -3.55 9.84 -6.19
CA ILE A 75 -2.46 10.34 -7.04
C ILE A 75 -1.98 9.25 -8.00
N THR A 76 -1.73 8.05 -7.50
CA THR A 76 -1.23 6.94 -8.32
C THR A 76 -2.29 6.43 -9.30
N TYR A 77 -3.55 6.33 -8.87
CA TYR A 77 -4.65 5.91 -9.74
C TYR A 77 -4.88 6.89 -10.90
N LYS A 78 -4.84 8.19 -10.61
CA LYS A 78 -4.89 9.23 -11.64
C LYS A 78 -3.71 9.13 -12.61
N ALA A 79 -2.49 8.94 -12.10
CA ALA A 79 -1.29 8.82 -12.91
C ALA A 79 -1.39 7.66 -13.91
N TYR A 80 -1.83 6.47 -13.50
CA TYR A 80 -2.04 5.34 -14.42
C TYR A 80 -3.03 5.66 -15.55
N GLN A 81 -4.10 6.37 -15.24
CA GLN A 81 -5.11 6.75 -16.26
C GLN A 81 -4.60 7.82 -17.23
N GLU A 82 -3.74 8.71 -16.75
CA GLU A 82 -3.11 9.73 -17.61
C GLU A 82 -1.94 9.16 -18.42
N GLU A 83 -1.22 8.20 -17.87
CA GLU A 83 -0.09 7.56 -18.54
C GLU A 83 -0.57 6.63 -19.64
N ILE A 84 -1.58 5.80 -19.38
CA ILE A 84 -2.08 4.79 -20.31
C ILE A 84 -3.54 5.13 -20.68
N LEU A 85 -3.72 5.87 -21.76
CA LEU A 85 -5.04 6.35 -22.20
C LEU A 85 -5.98 5.23 -22.65
N THR A 86 -5.45 4.06 -23.00
CA THR A 86 -6.18 2.91 -23.56
C THR A 86 -6.58 1.87 -22.51
N LEU A 87 -6.43 2.18 -21.21
CA LEU A 87 -6.86 1.28 -20.15
C LEU A 87 -8.35 0.96 -20.26
N THR A 88 -8.67 -0.33 -20.25
CA THR A 88 -10.07 -0.80 -20.22
C THR A 88 -10.72 -0.51 -18.88
N ALA A 89 -12.06 -0.57 -18.82
CA ALA A 89 -12.80 -0.42 -17.56
C ALA A 89 -12.40 -1.46 -16.51
N ASP A 90 -12.18 -2.71 -16.93
CA ASP A 90 -11.78 -3.80 -16.04
C ASP A 90 -10.36 -3.59 -15.51
N GLN A 91 -9.43 -3.11 -16.36
CA GLN A 91 -8.08 -2.78 -15.91
C GLN A 91 -8.06 -1.63 -14.89
N LYS A 92 -8.83 -0.57 -15.15
CA LYS A 92 -9.01 0.55 -14.20
C LYS A 92 -9.56 0.06 -12.87
N LYS A 93 -10.59 -0.80 -12.90
CA LYS A 93 -11.17 -1.40 -11.70
C LYS A 93 -10.15 -2.25 -10.94
N GLN A 94 -9.37 -3.07 -11.65
CA GLN A 94 -8.35 -3.92 -11.03
C GLN A 94 -7.22 -3.11 -10.39
N ILE A 95 -6.76 -2.04 -11.06
CA ILE A 95 -5.76 -1.10 -10.51
C ILE A 95 -6.30 -0.45 -9.22
N LEU A 96 -7.54 0.04 -9.25
CA LEU A 96 -8.17 0.67 -8.08
C LEU A 96 -8.29 -0.32 -6.92
N THR A 97 -8.70 -1.56 -7.19
CA THR A 97 -8.79 -2.63 -6.18
C THR A 97 -7.44 -2.84 -5.50
N TRP A 98 -6.38 -3.01 -6.26
CA TRP A 98 -5.04 -3.24 -5.69
C TRP A 98 -4.47 -2.02 -4.96
N LEU A 99 -4.72 -0.81 -5.43
CA LEU A 99 -4.32 0.40 -4.71
C LEU A 99 -5.11 0.58 -3.42
N THR A 100 -6.38 0.15 -3.39
CA THR A 100 -7.20 0.14 -2.16
C THR A 100 -6.64 -0.86 -1.14
N GLU A 101 -6.28 -2.08 -1.57
CA GLU A 101 -5.61 -3.06 -0.71
C GLU A 101 -4.29 -2.49 -0.14
N ALA A 102 -3.47 -1.88 -1.00
CA ALA A 102 -2.22 -1.24 -0.58
C ALA A 102 -2.45 -0.16 0.47
N ARG A 103 -3.50 0.66 0.33
CA ARG A 103 -3.88 1.69 1.29
C ARG A 103 -4.25 1.11 2.64
N GLU A 104 -5.06 0.05 2.68
CA GLU A 104 -5.47 -0.59 3.93
C GLU A 104 -4.24 -1.12 4.71
N HIS A 105 -3.30 -1.75 4.02
CA HIS A 105 -2.03 -2.18 4.63
C HIS A 105 -1.14 -0.99 5.07
N ALA A 106 -1.07 0.05 4.24
CA ALA A 106 -0.26 1.23 4.53
C ALA A 106 -0.75 1.99 5.76
N MET A 107 -2.07 2.00 6.03
CA MET A 107 -2.63 2.62 7.22
C MET A 107 -2.07 2.04 8.52
N ASP A 108 -1.76 0.76 8.52
CA ASP A 108 -1.30 0.00 9.69
C ASP A 108 0.23 -0.01 9.82
N ALA A 109 0.95 0.52 8.83
CA ALA A 109 2.41 0.55 8.83
C ALA A 109 2.97 1.59 9.80
N GLU A 110 4.12 1.25 10.43
CA GLU A 110 4.74 2.00 11.53
C GLU A 110 5.45 3.28 11.11
N SER A 111 5.80 3.43 9.82
CA SER A 111 6.55 4.59 9.34
C SER A 111 6.13 5.03 7.95
N SER A 112 6.50 6.25 7.56
CA SER A 112 6.31 6.78 6.21
C SER A 112 6.90 5.84 5.15
N ASP A 113 8.14 5.40 5.34
CA ASP A 113 8.84 4.50 4.41
C ASP A 113 8.10 3.17 4.23
N LYS A 114 7.61 2.59 5.33
CA LYS A 114 6.82 1.35 5.31
C LYS A 114 5.47 1.55 4.61
N LYS A 115 4.82 2.70 4.80
CA LYS A 115 3.60 3.05 4.07
C LYS A 115 3.86 3.12 2.57
N HIS A 116 4.90 3.83 2.14
CA HIS A 116 5.29 3.91 0.74
C HIS A 116 5.72 2.55 0.15
N ALA A 117 6.39 1.71 0.95
CA ALA A 117 6.78 0.36 0.53
C ALA A 117 5.57 -0.53 0.18
N TRP A 118 4.45 -0.42 0.91
CA TRP A 118 3.22 -1.12 0.56
C TRP A 118 2.71 -0.72 -0.83
N PHE A 119 2.63 0.58 -1.11
CA PHE A 119 2.24 1.05 -2.44
C PHE A 119 3.24 0.63 -3.53
N GLY A 120 4.55 0.65 -3.22
CA GLY A 120 5.60 0.18 -4.13
C GLY A 120 5.40 -1.28 -4.55
N LYS A 121 5.12 -2.16 -3.58
CA LYS A 121 4.81 -3.57 -3.82
C LYS A 121 3.62 -3.74 -4.77
N TYR A 122 2.54 -3.03 -4.53
CA TYR A 122 1.34 -3.13 -5.36
C TYR A 122 1.51 -2.47 -6.73
N LYS A 123 2.26 -1.37 -6.84
CA LYS A 123 2.64 -0.81 -8.15
C LYS A 123 3.44 -1.80 -8.98
N GLY A 124 4.36 -2.54 -8.38
CA GLY A 124 5.07 -3.64 -9.07
C GLY A 124 4.10 -4.70 -9.62
N ARG A 125 3.10 -5.11 -8.82
CA ARG A 125 2.05 -6.04 -9.25
C ARG A 125 1.21 -5.49 -10.41
N ILE A 126 0.81 -4.23 -10.33
CA ILE A 126 0.06 -3.53 -11.38
C ILE A 126 0.88 -3.47 -12.67
N ASN A 127 2.16 -3.07 -12.58
CA ASN A 127 3.03 -2.97 -13.74
C ASN A 127 3.21 -4.32 -14.43
N ASN A 128 3.42 -5.41 -13.68
CA ASN A 128 3.50 -6.76 -14.23
C ASN A 128 2.21 -7.18 -14.94
N TYR A 129 1.05 -6.87 -14.35
CA TYR A 129 -0.25 -7.14 -14.95
C TYR A 129 -0.46 -6.38 -16.26
N LEU A 130 -0.12 -5.10 -16.30
CA LEU A 130 -0.25 -4.28 -17.50
C LEU A 130 0.74 -4.72 -18.59
N SER A 131 1.97 -5.05 -18.23
CA SER A 131 2.95 -5.60 -19.18
C SER A 131 2.49 -6.93 -19.77
N ALA A 132 1.91 -7.82 -18.96
CA ALA A 132 1.32 -9.07 -19.43
C ALA A 132 0.10 -8.84 -20.34
N ALA A 133 -0.62 -7.74 -20.17
CA ALA A 133 -1.71 -7.32 -21.05
C ALA A 133 -1.23 -6.63 -22.34
N GLY A 134 0.08 -6.53 -22.57
CA GLY A 134 0.68 -6.02 -23.81
C GLY A 134 1.07 -4.54 -23.79
N TYR A 135 0.98 -3.86 -22.64
CA TYR A 135 1.42 -2.46 -22.55
C TYR A 135 2.94 -2.35 -22.41
N ASP A 136 3.55 -1.51 -23.23
CA ASP A 136 4.94 -1.08 -23.08
C ASP A 136 4.99 0.14 -22.14
N LEU A 137 5.12 -0.10 -20.84
CA LEU A 137 5.08 0.94 -19.83
C LEU A 137 6.15 2.03 -20.03
N LYS A 138 7.29 1.69 -20.62
CA LYS A 138 8.34 2.67 -20.92
C LYS A 138 7.88 3.63 -22.02
N LYS A 139 7.28 3.11 -23.10
CA LYS A 139 6.73 3.94 -24.19
C LYS A 139 5.58 4.80 -23.69
N GLU A 140 4.66 4.23 -22.91
CA GLU A 140 3.54 4.96 -22.33
C GLU A 140 4.02 6.11 -21.44
N GLY A 141 5.02 5.87 -20.59
CA GLY A 141 5.60 6.91 -19.73
C GLY A 141 6.24 8.05 -20.52
N ILE A 142 7.00 7.73 -21.61
CA ILE A 142 7.59 8.73 -22.49
C ILE A 142 6.49 9.56 -23.17
N ALA A 143 5.46 8.91 -23.70
CA ALA A 143 4.34 9.59 -24.35
C ALA A 143 3.56 10.48 -23.38
N TRP A 144 3.37 10.03 -22.14
CA TRP A 144 2.74 10.83 -21.09
C TRP A 144 3.55 12.07 -20.75
N GLU A 145 4.87 11.93 -20.60
CA GLU A 145 5.75 13.07 -20.33
C GLU A 145 5.70 14.11 -21.46
N GLN A 146 5.69 13.66 -22.73
CA GLN A 146 5.55 14.54 -23.89
C GLN A 146 4.21 15.29 -23.86
N ARG A 147 3.09 14.60 -23.58
CA ARG A 147 1.78 15.23 -23.42
C ARG A 147 1.75 16.27 -22.31
N ARG A 148 2.39 16.00 -21.19
CA ARG A 148 2.50 16.96 -20.07
C ARG A 148 3.29 18.21 -20.46
N LYS A 149 4.43 18.05 -21.15
CA LYS A 149 5.25 19.17 -21.63
C LYS A 149 4.50 20.03 -22.64
N ALA A 150 3.84 19.42 -23.61
CA ALA A 150 3.03 20.14 -24.60
C ALA A 150 1.91 20.96 -23.94
N LYS A 151 1.21 20.38 -22.94
CA LYS A 151 0.17 21.08 -22.20
C LYS A 151 0.70 22.26 -21.37
N ALA A 152 1.91 22.15 -20.84
CA ALA A 152 2.55 23.22 -20.07
C ALA A 152 3.03 24.38 -20.95
N GLN A 153 3.35 24.13 -22.23
CA GLN A 153 3.82 25.14 -23.20
C GLN A 153 2.66 25.85 -23.95
N GLY A 154 1.47 25.31 -23.89
CA GLY A 154 0.27 25.84 -24.57
C GLY A 154 -0.62 26.73 -23.69
N ASN A 155 -0.15 27.10 -22.50
CA ASN A 155 -0.77 28.08 -21.58
C ASN A 155 0.10 29.38 -21.60
#